data_bab29e5b1061979660bbed053207f248
#
_entry.id   bab29e5b1061979660bbed053207f248
#
_cell.length_a   1.000
_cell.length_b   1.000
_cell.length_c   1.000
_cell.angle_alpha   90.00
_cell.angle_beta   90.00
_cell.angle_gamma   90.00
#
_symmetry.space_group_name_H-M   'P 1'
#
loop_
_entity.id
_entity.type
_entity.pdbx_description
1 polymer ?
#
loop_
_entity_poly.entity_id
_entity_poly.type
_entity_poly.pdbx_seq_one_letter_code
_entity_poly.pdbx_strand_id
1 'polypeptide(L)'
;MLEGERSYQRGRENIVPSNNASSAPESPVIPKSQEKPWYIRHFTKLLIGFGLGGGVVAILLPWMLWLFCGMSSGSSDQLRLHLLYVTGGIIAVLTLLQTNWKNQGDRLKIDADIKKNEQDAKNEAAKREQDAVKSERDHTRQVHAERRSRYTTAVGQLADEKVAIRLGGIYTLTGLIDEWLADSTLNEEEQQKEGQVIINNLCSYIRSPFPLAEKREVLEEDQVPDDYNGNFTADRALLRGEQDVRRTIFEEMNKRSSTVSVEENKEVTVTPGPWSGFKFDFSRALIFYPLNNLTIEQGNFASTRFYGEANFRGAKFTEAADFGDAKFTRNAHFRNAKFTGNAYFGGTKFTGNADFERAEFTRYAYYGDAEFTENTSFNGAYFKQYAPVFANDSDSARFSAQVNPQYYVFSVNESSKPVKCETATLLGKSFIIPLGTVLFDPDSWDEEKQEYTHVSDPVKPLDNSSDGEEGKSA
;
A
#
# COMPACT_ATOMS: atom_id res chain seq x y z
N MET A 1 33.22 31.26 15.60
CA MET A 1 34.56 30.88 15.04
C MET A 1 34.48 29.46 14.56
N LEU A 2 34.52 29.34 13.24
CA LEU A 2 34.97 28.20 12.43
C LEU A 2 34.21 26.88 12.55
N GLU A 3 33.29 26.61 11.64
CA GLU A 3 33.46 25.92 10.34
C GLU A 3 33.59 24.40 10.45
N GLY A 4 32.63 23.70 9.89
CA GLY A 4 32.62 22.26 9.65
C GLY A 4 31.47 21.86 8.73
N GLU A 5 31.41 22.50 7.55
CA GLU A 5 30.60 22.03 6.43
C GLU A 5 31.10 20.64 5.99
N ARG A 6 30.24 19.63 6.05
CA ARG A 6 30.41 18.39 5.26
C ARG A 6 29.31 18.33 4.22
N SER A 7 29.74 18.64 3.02
CA SER A 7 29.08 18.47 1.76
C SER A 7 28.51 17.05 1.58
N TYR A 8 27.18 16.95 1.48
CA TYR A 8 26.50 15.80 0.91
C TYR A 8 26.55 15.92 -0.61
N GLN A 9 27.49 15.22 -1.22
CA GLN A 9 27.49 15.00 -2.67
C GLN A 9 26.31 14.09 -3.03
N ARG A 10 25.28 14.68 -3.61
CA ARG A 10 24.27 13.97 -4.39
C ARG A 10 24.94 13.35 -5.61
N GLY A 11 25.01 12.03 -5.65
CA GLY A 11 25.23 11.29 -6.89
C GLY A 11 24.09 11.58 -7.86
N ARG A 12 24.31 12.47 -8.81
CA ARG A 12 23.51 12.54 -10.03
C ARG A 12 23.90 11.34 -10.87
N GLU A 13 23.10 10.30 -10.84
CA GLU A 13 23.10 9.34 -11.93
C GLU A 13 22.67 10.07 -13.20
N ASN A 14 23.62 10.16 -14.13
CA ASN A 14 23.41 10.61 -15.49
C ASN A 14 22.44 9.63 -16.16
N ILE A 15 21.18 10.00 -16.22
CA ILE A 15 20.23 9.43 -17.17
C ILE A 15 20.70 9.93 -18.53
N VAL A 16 21.44 9.10 -19.24
CA VAL A 16 21.73 9.26 -20.67
C VAL A 16 20.37 9.23 -21.37
N PRO A 17 19.96 10.31 -22.05
CA PRO A 17 18.79 10.22 -22.91
C PRO A 17 19.18 9.28 -24.05
N SER A 18 18.60 8.10 -24.10
CA SER A 18 18.62 7.25 -25.28
C SER A 18 17.98 8.06 -26.39
N ASN A 19 18.81 8.66 -27.22
CA ASN A 19 18.43 9.17 -28.53
C ASN A 19 18.04 7.96 -29.41
N ASN A 20 16.87 7.42 -29.19
CA ASN A 20 16.14 6.78 -30.26
C ASN A 20 15.66 7.92 -31.17
N ALA A 21 16.60 8.44 -31.96
CA ALA A 21 16.25 9.11 -33.18
C ALA A 21 15.35 8.13 -33.93
N SER A 22 14.04 8.43 -33.90
CA SER A 22 13.09 7.87 -34.83
C SER A 22 13.70 8.06 -36.21
N SER A 23 14.32 7.01 -36.75
CA SER A 23 14.63 6.93 -38.16
C SER A 23 13.29 7.11 -38.86
N ALA A 24 13.14 8.25 -39.51
CA ALA A 24 12.02 8.47 -40.41
C ALA A 24 11.92 7.22 -41.30
N PRO A 25 10.72 6.70 -41.56
CA PRO A 25 10.57 5.52 -42.40
C PRO A 25 11.24 5.84 -43.73
N GLU A 26 12.29 5.08 -44.06
CA GLU A 26 12.90 5.16 -45.39
C GLU A 26 11.77 5.04 -46.40
N SER A 27 11.59 6.12 -47.16
CA SER A 27 10.64 6.10 -48.29
C SER A 27 10.92 4.85 -49.09
N PRO A 28 9.90 4.08 -49.46
CA PRO A 28 10.10 2.84 -50.20
C PRO A 28 10.93 3.18 -51.46
N VAL A 29 12.12 2.59 -51.52
CA VAL A 29 12.98 2.71 -52.71
C VAL A 29 12.14 2.17 -53.87
N ILE A 30 11.54 3.08 -54.62
CA ILE A 30 10.86 2.76 -55.86
C ILE A 30 11.94 2.13 -56.74
N PRO A 31 11.88 0.84 -57.12
CA PRO A 31 12.90 0.24 -57.97
C PRO A 31 12.97 1.10 -59.23
N LYS A 32 14.18 1.64 -59.52
CA LYS A 32 14.43 2.41 -60.75
C LYS A 32 13.79 1.62 -61.89
N SER A 33 12.81 2.22 -62.58
CA SER A 33 12.13 1.63 -63.71
C SER A 33 13.20 1.11 -64.67
N GLN A 34 13.35 -0.19 -64.83
CA GLN A 34 14.28 -0.77 -65.80
C GLN A 34 13.96 -0.08 -67.13
N GLU A 35 14.96 0.58 -67.72
CA GLU A 35 14.79 1.19 -69.04
C GLU A 35 14.31 0.13 -70.02
N LYS A 36 13.18 0.43 -70.69
CA LYS A 36 12.63 -0.54 -71.67
C LYS A 36 13.67 -0.79 -72.74
N PRO A 37 14.08 -2.03 -72.96
CA PRO A 37 15.02 -2.40 -74.04
C PRO A 37 14.52 -1.80 -75.36
N TRP A 38 15.50 -1.45 -76.25
CA TRP A 38 15.19 -0.75 -77.49
C TRP A 38 14.14 -1.49 -78.36
N TYR A 39 14.13 -2.85 -78.35
CA TYR A 39 13.20 -3.68 -79.06
C TYR A 39 11.79 -3.63 -78.49
N ILE A 40 11.62 -3.42 -77.20
CA ILE A 40 10.31 -3.20 -76.58
C ILE A 40 9.78 -1.79 -76.92
N ARG A 41 10.68 -0.78 -76.88
CA ARG A 41 10.32 0.61 -77.23
C ARG A 41 9.83 0.76 -78.65
N HIS A 42 10.39 -0.04 -79.59
CA HIS A 42 10.08 0.01 -81.01
C HIS A 42 9.27 -1.18 -81.48
N PHE A 43 8.72 -1.99 -80.56
CA PHE A 43 8.04 -3.28 -80.90
C PHE A 43 7.02 -3.16 -81.98
N THR A 44 6.11 -2.19 -81.96
CA THR A 44 5.09 -1.96 -82.95
C THR A 44 5.70 -1.65 -84.30
N LYS A 45 6.78 -0.83 -84.32
CA LYS A 45 7.46 -0.52 -85.61
C LYS A 45 8.20 -1.75 -86.17
N LEU A 46 8.82 -2.55 -85.32
CA LEU A 46 9.46 -3.80 -85.70
C LEU A 46 8.46 -4.81 -86.18
N LEU A 47 7.35 -4.95 -85.50
CA LEU A 47 6.27 -5.85 -85.89
C LEU A 47 5.71 -5.51 -87.28
N ILE A 48 5.39 -4.25 -87.52
CA ILE A 48 4.92 -3.74 -88.81
C ILE A 48 6.00 -3.83 -89.88
N GLY A 49 7.26 -3.48 -89.50
CA GLY A 49 8.40 -3.58 -90.43
C GLY A 49 8.68 -4.97 -90.88
N PHE A 50 8.77 -5.94 -89.96
CA PHE A 50 8.97 -7.33 -90.31
C PHE A 50 7.75 -7.96 -90.96
N GLY A 51 6.53 -7.64 -90.58
CA GLY A 51 5.30 -8.13 -91.17
C GLY A 51 5.12 -7.68 -92.64
N LEU A 52 5.17 -6.33 -92.84
CA LEU A 52 5.02 -5.75 -94.16
C LEU A 52 6.28 -6.03 -95.06
N GLY A 53 7.46 -5.72 -94.49
CA GLY A 53 8.74 -5.91 -95.21
C GLY A 53 8.98 -7.37 -95.59
N GLY A 54 8.78 -8.29 -94.65
CA GLY A 54 8.92 -9.69 -94.83
C GLY A 54 7.94 -10.25 -95.89
N GLY A 55 6.67 -9.71 -95.81
CA GLY A 55 5.64 -10.06 -96.84
C GLY A 55 6.03 -9.58 -98.21
N VAL A 56 6.48 -8.34 -98.33
CA VAL A 56 6.93 -7.75 -99.62
C VAL A 56 8.14 -8.52 -100.15
N VAL A 57 9.13 -8.79 -99.27
CA VAL A 57 10.33 -9.58 -99.71
C VAL A 57 9.93 -11.02 -100.14
N ALA A 58 9.01 -11.67 -99.43
CA ALA A 58 8.55 -12.98 -99.71
C ALA A 58 7.81 -13.04 -101.10
N ILE A 59 7.23 -11.93 -101.57
CA ILE A 59 6.56 -11.87 -102.88
C ILE A 59 7.54 -11.41 -103.95
N LEU A 60 8.29 -10.31 -103.71
CA LEU A 60 9.11 -9.66 -104.72
C LEU A 60 10.43 -10.44 -105.02
N LEU A 61 11.10 -10.98 -103.98
CA LEU A 61 12.38 -11.64 -104.13
C LEU A 61 12.29 -12.93 -104.97
N PRO A 62 11.36 -13.84 -104.76
CA PRO A 62 11.17 -15.00 -105.60
C PRO A 62 10.74 -14.65 -107.02
N TRP A 63 9.91 -13.56 -107.20
CA TRP A 63 9.48 -13.07 -108.48
C TRP A 63 10.64 -12.47 -109.30
N MET A 64 11.48 -11.67 -108.62
CA MET A 64 12.70 -11.12 -109.24
C MET A 64 13.71 -12.21 -109.66
N LEU A 65 13.94 -13.24 -108.80
CA LEU A 65 14.85 -14.35 -109.10
C LEU A 65 14.29 -15.23 -110.23
N TRP A 66 12.99 -15.36 -110.28
CA TRP A 66 12.36 -16.03 -111.40
C TRP A 66 12.56 -15.27 -112.76
N LEU A 67 12.42 -13.92 -112.70
CA LEU A 67 12.53 -13.07 -113.89
C LEU A 67 13.96 -12.93 -114.41
N PHE A 68 14.96 -12.76 -113.46
CA PHE A 68 16.34 -12.46 -113.79
C PHE A 68 17.34 -13.64 -113.74
N CYS A 69 17.04 -14.68 -113.00
CA CYS A 69 17.95 -15.79 -112.75
C CYS A 69 17.41 -17.12 -113.33
N GLY A 70 16.26 -17.14 -114.05
CA GLY A 70 15.72 -18.35 -114.71
C GLY A 70 15.29 -19.46 -113.73
N MET A 71 14.86 -19.12 -112.50
CA MET A 71 14.43 -20.09 -111.48
C MET A 71 13.13 -20.77 -111.85
N SER A 72 13.03 -22.07 -111.59
CA SER A 72 11.81 -22.83 -111.83
C SER A 72 10.67 -22.40 -110.91
N SER A 73 9.39 -22.50 -111.31
CA SER A 73 8.23 -22.12 -110.51
C SER A 73 8.15 -22.86 -109.18
N GLY A 74 8.54 -24.11 -109.12
CA GLY A 74 8.54 -24.88 -107.86
C GLY A 74 9.59 -24.43 -106.82
N SER A 75 10.78 -24.00 -107.28
CA SER A 75 11.82 -23.44 -106.39
C SER A 75 11.44 -22.05 -105.85
N SER A 76 10.71 -21.23 -106.62
CA SER A 76 10.18 -19.93 -106.21
C SER A 76 9.13 -20.07 -105.15
N ASP A 77 8.23 -21.04 -105.21
CA ASP A 77 7.22 -21.25 -104.17
C ASP A 77 7.83 -21.80 -102.87
N GLN A 78 8.83 -22.65 -102.91
CA GLN A 78 9.59 -23.09 -101.71
C GLN A 78 10.33 -21.92 -101.05
N LEU A 79 10.96 -21.03 -101.81
CA LEU A 79 11.64 -19.89 -101.29
C LEU A 79 10.64 -18.92 -100.63
N ARG A 80 9.44 -18.72 -101.18
CA ARG A 80 8.39 -17.92 -100.56
C ARG A 80 7.99 -18.50 -99.20
N LEU A 81 7.77 -19.83 -99.14
CA LEU A 81 7.42 -20.51 -97.88
C LEU A 81 8.52 -20.36 -96.85
N HIS A 82 9.78 -20.53 -97.19
CA HIS A 82 10.92 -20.35 -96.21
C HIS A 82 11.01 -18.93 -95.70
N LEU A 83 10.83 -17.90 -96.56
CA LEU A 83 10.83 -16.51 -96.17
C LEU A 83 9.67 -16.13 -95.22
N LEU A 84 8.49 -16.72 -95.51
CA LEU A 84 7.32 -16.58 -94.62
C LEU A 84 7.56 -17.24 -93.24
N TYR A 85 8.17 -18.41 -93.20
CA TYR A 85 8.50 -19.12 -91.98
C TYR A 85 9.54 -18.36 -91.16
N VAL A 86 10.59 -17.80 -91.76
CA VAL A 86 11.60 -17.02 -91.10
C VAL A 86 11.00 -15.73 -90.52
N THR A 87 10.20 -15.00 -91.30
CA THR A 87 9.51 -13.77 -90.81
C THR A 87 8.52 -14.07 -89.71
N GLY A 88 7.73 -15.12 -89.82
CA GLY A 88 6.81 -15.61 -88.83
C GLY A 88 7.55 -16.00 -87.51
N GLY A 89 8.71 -16.66 -87.63
CA GLY A 89 9.55 -17.01 -86.52
C GLY A 89 10.10 -15.79 -85.80
N ILE A 90 10.56 -14.77 -86.53
CA ILE A 90 11.06 -13.49 -85.91
C ILE A 90 9.93 -12.75 -85.14
N ILE A 91 8.73 -12.68 -85.76
CA ILE A 91 7.56 -12.09 -85.12
C ILE A 91 7.18 -12.88 -83.85
N ALA A 92 7.17 -14.20 -83.91
CA ALA A 92 6.89 -15.02 -82.71
C ALA A 92 7.88 -14.79 -81.58
N VAL A 93 9.20 -14.73 -81.86
CA VAL A 93 10.23 -14.43 -80.86
C VAL A 93 10.07 -13.06 -80.28
N LEU A 94 9.81 -12.01 -81.07
CA LEU A 94 9.55 -10.66 -80.58
C LEU A 94 8.33 -10.64 -79.68
N THR A 95 7.26 -11.33 -79.99
CA THR A 95 6.06 -11.40 -79.17
C THR A 95 6.32 -12.10 -77.86
N LEU A 96 7.08 -13.18 -77.84
CA LEU A 96 7.50 -13.86 -76.63
C LEU A 96 8.37 -12.97 -75.73
N LEU A 97 9.30 -12.26 -76.34
CA LEU A 97 10.15 -11.28 -75.56
C LEU A 97 9.31 -10.18 -74.96
N GLN A 98 8.33 -9.62 -75.65
CA GLN A 98 7.42 -8.61 -75.12
C GLN A 98 6.57 -9.15 -73.95
N THR A 99 6.00 -10.37 -74.14
CA THR A 99 5.19 -10.99 -73.06
C THR A 99 6.00 -11.31 -71.85
N ASN A 100 7.23 -11.80 -72.00
CA ASN A 100 8.12 -12.06 -70.88
C ASN A 100 8.48 -10.76 -70.13
N TRP A 101 8.79 -9.68 -70.85
CA TRP A 101 9.03 -8.38 -70.24
C TRP A 101 7.82 -7.86 -69.46
N LYS A 102 6.62 -7.96 -70.03
CA LYS A 102 5.38 -7.55 -69.35
C LYS A 102 5.17 -8.38 -68.08
N ASN A 103 5.32 -9.69 -68.18
CA ASN A 103 5.16 -10.60 -67.02
C ASN A 103 6.19 -10.29 -65.91
N GLN A 104 7.43 -9.94 -66.24
CA GLN A 104 8.41 -9.50 -65.25
C GLN A 104 8.02 -8.20 -64.56
N GLY A 105 7.51 -7.21 -65.31
CA GLY A 105 7.02 -5.95 -64.76
C GLY A 105 5.81 -6.15 -63.85
N ASP A 106 4.89 -7.03 -64.21
CA ASP A 106 3.72 -7.36 -63.41
C ASP A 106 4.10 -8.08 -62.09
N ARG A 107 5.08 -9.02 -62.14
CA ARG A 107 5.62 -9.66 -60.95
C ARG A 107 6.25 -8.68 -60.00
N LEU A 108 7.09 -7.75 -60.48
CA LEU A 108 7.71 -6.72 -59.65
C LEU A 108 6.69 -5.77 -58.98
N LYS A 109 5.58 -5.50 -59.68
CA LYS A 109 4.48 -4.71 -59.08
C LYS A 109 3.77 -5.49 -57.98
N ILE A 110 3.44 -6.76 -58.24
CA ILE A 110 2.79 -7.64 -57.26
C ILE A 110 3.69 -7.79 -56.02
N ASP A 111 5.00 -7.99 -56.17
CA ASP A 111 5.93 -8.09 -55.05
C ASP A 111 6.03 -6.78 -54.26
N ALA A 112 5.99 -5.63 -54.94
CA ALA A 112 5.96 -4.32 -54.31
C ALA A 112 4.64 -4.08 -53.54
N ASP A 113 3.50 -4.46 -54.12
CA ASP A 113 2.19 -4.34 -53.49
C ASP A 113 2.08 -5.29 -52.27
N ILE A 114 2.62 -6.53 -52.37
CA ILE A 114 2.68 -7.43 -51.23
C ILE A 114 3.51 -6.84 -50.09
N LYS A 115 4.72 -6.33 -50.36
CA LYS A 115 5.57 -5.71 -49.37
C LYS A 115 4.90 -4.47 -48.75
N LYS A 116 4.22 -3.68 -49.55
CA LYS A 116 3.47 -2.52 -49.04
C LYS A 116 2.33 -2.97 -48.12
N ASN A 117 1.54 -3.97 -48.53
CA ASN A 117 0.45 -4.47 -47.69
C ASN A 117 0.95 -5.10 -46.39
N GLU A 118 2.10 -5.83 -46.42
CA GLU A 118 2.74 -6.35 -45.22
C GLU A 118 3.20 -5.20 -44.28
N GLN A 119 3.77 -4.14 -44.83
CA GLN A 119 4.18 -2.97 -44.05
C GLN A 119 2.98 -2.23 -43.46
N ASP A 120 1.92 -2.04 -44.25
CA ASP A 120 0.68 -1.40 -43.79
C ASP A 120 0.03 -2.25 -42.67
N ALA A 121 -0.01 -3.58 -42.83
CA ALA A 121 -0.51 -4.47 -41.77
C ALA A 121 0.30 -4.42 -40.48
N LYS A 122 1.65 -4.34 -40.59
CA LYS A 122 2.52 -4.14 -39.41
C LYS A 122 2.27 -2.79 -38.74
N ASN A 123 2.14 -1.72 -39.50
CA ASN A 123 1.86 -0.39 -38.99
C ASN A 123 0.48 -0.33 -38.31
N GLU A 124 -0.54 -0.97 -38.88
CA GLU A 124 -1.85 -1.07 -38.26
C GLU A 124 -1.82 -1.89 -36.97
N ALA A 125 -1.08 -3.02 -36.92
CA ALA A 125 -0.94 -3.83 -35.73
C ALA A 125 -0.27 -3.02 -34.63
N ALA A 126 0.84 -2.34 -34.91
CA ALA A 126 1.54 -1.46 -33.95
C ALA A 126 0.65 -0.31 -33.46
N LYS A 127 -0.17 0.29 -34.35
CA LYS A 127 -1.11 1.32 -33.96
C LYS A 127 -2.20 0.78 -33.04
N ARG A 128 -2.77 -0.38 -33.34
CA ARG A 128 -3.79 -1.03 -32.48
C ARG A 128 -3.23 -1.33 -31.09
N GLU A 129 -1.99 -1.82 -30.99
CA GLU A 129 -1.31 -2.07 -29.73
C GLU A 129 -1.10 -0.76 -28.94
N GLN A 130 -0.66 0.29 -29.61
CA GLN A 130 -0.48 1.60 -29.02
C GLN A 130 -1.79 2.23 -28.53
N ASP A 131 -2.87 2.10 -29.31
CA ASP A 131 -4.22 2.57 -28.95
C ASP A 131 -4.78 1.75 -27.77
N ALA A 132 -4.52 0.43 -27.69
CA ALA A 132 -4.92 -0.42 -26.58
C ALA A 132 -4.22 0.00 -25.30
N VAL A 133 -2.89 0.16 -25.30
CA VAL A 133 -2.10 0.63 -24.15
C VAL A 133 -2.55 2.03 -23.68
N LYS A 134 -2.85 2.94 -24.63
CA LYS A 134 -3.36 4.26 -24.30
C LYS A 134 -4.74 4.18 -23.64
N SER A 135 -5.64 3.36 -24.19
CA SER A 135 -7.00 3.16 -23.66
C SER A 135 -6.95 2.60 -22.23
N GLU A 136 -6.07 1.63 -21.96
CA GLU A 136 -5.87 1.06 -20.63
C GLU A 136 -5.35 2.11 -19.62
N ARG A 137 -4.35 2.91 -20.01
CA ARG A 137 -3.84 4.02 -19.18
C ARG A 137 -4.91 5.07 -18.88
N ASP A 138 -5.70 5.44 -19.88
CA ASP A 138 -6.76 6.42 -19.71
C ASP A 138 -7.88 5.89 -18.82
N HIS A 139 -8.22 4.59 -18.94
CA HIS A 139 -9.16 3.92 -18.04
C HIS A 139 -8.65 3.90 -16.59
N THR A 140 -7.39 3.50 -16.35
CA THR A 140 -6.77 3.52 -15.02
C THR A 140 -6.80 4.93 -14.40
N ARG A 141 -6.43 5.96 -15.17
CA ARG A 141 -6.51 7.36 -14.72
C ARG A 141 -7.92 7.77 -14.33
N GLN A 142 -8.92 7.34 -15.08
CA GLN A 142 -10.33 7.63 -14.81
C GLN A 142 -10.78 6.96 -13.52
N VAL A 143 -10.44 5.68 -13.29
CA VAL A 143 -10.74 4.96 -12.05
C VAL A 143 -10.11 5.64 -10.83
N HIS A 144 -8.82 6.01 -10.92
CA HIS A 144 -8.13 6.71 -9.84
C HIS A 144 -8.75 8.10 -9.57
N ALA A 145 -9.15 8.83 -10.62
CA ALA A 145 -9.81 10.12 -10.47
C ALA A 145 -11.18 9.99 -9.80
N GLU A 146 -11.94 8.96 -10.12
CA GLU A 146 -13.22 8.63 -9.47
C GLU A 146 -13.05 8.28 -8.00
N ARG A 147 -12.08 7.42 -7.64
CA ARG A 147 -11.77 7.10 -6.24
C ARG A 147 -11.42 8.35 -5.44
N ARG A 148 -10.59 9.26 -6.00
CA ARG A 148 -10.26 10.53 -5.34
C ARG A 148 -11.45 11.45 -5.18
N SER A 149 -12.37 11.47 -6.14
CA SER A 149 -13.62 12.20 -6.03
C SER A 149 -14.51 11.64 -4.92
N ARG A 150 -14.67 10.31 -4.85
CA ARG A 150 -15.40 9.64 -3.77
C ARG A 150 -14.76 9.88 -2.40
N TYR A 151 -13.43 9.86 -2.32
CA TYR A 151 -12.69 10.22 -1.12
C TYR A 151 -13.03 11.62 -0.64
N THR A 152 -12.97 12.62 -1.51
CA THR A 152 -13.30 14.01 -1.15
C THR A 152 -14.74 14.14 -0.65
N THR A 153 -15.67 13.46 -1.30
CA THR A 153 -17.08 13.44 -0.89
C THR A 153 -17.25 12.78 0.49
N ALA A 154 -16.60 11.63 0.71
CA ALA A 154 -16.70 10.89 1.97
C ALA A 154 -16.07 11.65 3.14
N VAL A 155 -14.95 12.35 2.91
CA VAL A 155 -14.36 13.24 3.93
C VAL A 155 -15.32 14.39 4.27
N GLY A 156 -16.01 14.96 3.28
CA GLY A 156 -17.05 15.96 3.53
C GLY A 156 -18.22 15.38 4.36
N GLN A 157 -18.60 14.13 4.12
CA GLN A 157 -19.63 13.45 4.90
C GLN A 157 -19.24 13.23 6.37
N LEU A 158 -17.97 13.05 6.69
CA LEU A 158 -17.50 12.97 8.09
C LEU A 158 -17.74 14.25 8.88
N ALA A 159 -17.83 15.39 8.20
CA ALA A 159 -18.11 16.69 8.82
C ALA A 159 -19.60 17.03 8.92
N ASP A 160 -20.50 16.13 8.50
CA ASP A 160 -21.96 16.37 8.52
C ASP A 160 -22.51 16.28 9.95
N GLU A 161 -23.55 17.06 10.22
CA GLU A 161 -24.23 17.04 11.52
C GLU A 161 -24.97 15.72 11.78
N LYS A 162 -25.43 15.04 10.72
CA LYS A 162 -26.22 13.82 10.80
C LYS A 162 -25.35 12.59 10.93
N VAL A 163 -25.51 11.84 12.01
CA VAL A 163 -24.79 10.58 12.30
C VAL A 163 -24.85 9.61 11.10
N ALA A 164 -26.02 9.43 10.50
CA ALA A 164 -26.19 8.50 9.37
C ALA A 164 -25.33 8.89 8.14
N ILE A 165 -25.13 10.18 7.88
CA ILE A 165 -24.28 10.65 6.78
C ILE A 165 -22.80 10.40 7.11
N ARG A 166 -22.37 10.68 8.36
CA ARG A 166 -21.01 10.40 8.82
C ARG A 166 -20.69 8.91 8.74
N LEU A 167 -21.60 8.03 9.15
CA LEU A 167 -21.45 6.58 9.01
C LEU A 167 -21.29 6.17 7.54
N GLY A 168 -22.10 6.75 6.63
CA GLY A 168 -21.94 6.55 5.17
C GLY A 168 -20.56 6.94 4.67
N GLY A 169 -20.01 8.06 5.17
CA GLY A 169 -18.65 8.51 4.91
C GLY A 169 -17.61 7.49 5.35
N ILE A 170 -17.74 6.93 6.58
CA ILE A 170 -16.83 5.90 7.10
C ILE A 170 -16.83 4.66 6.20
N TYR A 171 -18.01 4.12 5.87
CA TYR A 171 -18.11 2.93 5.02
C TYR A 171 -17.54 3.18 3.61
N THR A 172 -17.71 4.39 3.07
CA THR A 172 -17.11 4.76 1.78
C THR A 172 -15.59 4.81 1.89
N LEU A 173 -15.04 5.43 2.94
CA LEU A 173 -13.59 5.53 3.15
C LEU A 173 -12.95 4.17 3.34
N THR A 174 -13.56 3.30 4.16
CA THR A 174 -13.05 1.95 4.40
C THR A 174 -13.08 1.09 3.14
N GLY A 175 -14.16 1.18 2.35
CA GLY A 175 -14.26 0.52 1.05
C GLY A 175 -13.21 1.02 0.04
N LEU A 176 -12.90 2.32 0.04
CA LEU A 176 -11.85 2.89 -0.81
C LEU A 176 -10.45 2.37 -0.45
N ILE A 177 -10.15 2.14 0.83
CA ILE A 177 -8.88 1.50 1.22
C ILE A 177 -8.80 0.11 0.60
N ASP A 178 -9.85 -0.69 0.73
CA ASP A 178 -9.88 -2.04 0.17
C ASP A 178 -9.72 -2.02 -1.36
N GLU A 179 -10.34 -1.05 -2.04
CA GLU A 179 -10.17 -0.85 -3.49
C GLU A 179 -8.73 -0.44 -3.89
N TRP A 180 -8.05 0.38 -3.09
CA TRP A 180 -6.66 0.73 -3.34
C TRP A 180 -5.71 -0.45 -3.13
N LEU A 181 -5.93 -1.25 -2.08
CA LEU A 181 -5.15 -2.45 -1.82
C LEU A 181 -5.34 -3.55 -2.88
N ALA A 182 -6.51 -3.59 -3.54
CA ALA A 182 -6.82 -4.53 -4.61
C ALA A 182 -6.38 -4.06 -6.01
N ASP A 183 -5.82 -2.86 -6.15
CA ASP A 183 -5.47 -2.28 -7.44
C ASP A 183 -4.17 -2.87 -8.02
N SER A 184 -4.31 -3.82 -8.94
CA SER A 184 -3.18 -4.48 -9.59
C SER A 184 -2.36 -3.58 -10.52
N THR A 185 -2.81 -2.34 -10.79
CA THR A 185 -2.05 -1.36 -11.60
C THR A 185 -1.00 -0.62 -10.77
N LEU A 186 -1.04 -0.75 -9.43
CA LEU A 186 -0.11 -0.16 -8.47
C LEU A 186 0.77 -1.26 -7.84
N ASN A 187 1.99 -0.90 -7.45
CA ASN A 187 2.81 -1.75 -6.61
C ASN A 187 2.35 -1.68 -5.13
N GLU A 188 2.80 -2.61 -4.30
CA GLU A 188 2.40 -2.70 -2.89
C GLU A 188 2.69 -1.42 -2.09
N GLU A 189 3.80 -0.73 -2.35
CA GLU A 189 4.16 0.52 -1.67
C GLU A 189 3.17 1.65 -2.04
N GLU A 190 2.79 1.75 -3.31
CA GLU A 190 1.81 2.72 -3.79
C GLU A 190 0.42 2.42 -3.24
N GLN A 191 -0.02 1.15 -3.21
CA GLN A 191 -1.27 0.71 -2.61
C GLN A 191 -1.33 1.10 -1.13
N GLN A 192 -0.27 0.78 -0.37
CA GLN A 192 -0.15 1.13 1.05
C GLN A 192 -0.18 2.64 1.27
N LYS A 193 0.49 3.42 0.42
CA LYS A 193 0.53 4.88 0.51
C LYS A 193 -0.85 5.51 0.33
N GLU A 194 -1.61 5.09 -0.69
CA GLU A 194 -2.96 5.63 -0.92
C GLU A 194 -3.92 5.21 0.22
N GLY A 195 -3.84 3.96 0.68
CA GLY A 195 -4.62 3.49 1.83
C GLY A 195 -4.27 4.22 3.12
N GLN A 196 -2.98 4.45 3.40
CA GLN A 196 -2.52 5.14 4.62
C GLN A 196 -3.05 6.59 4.70
N VAL A 197 -3.22 7.29 3.58
CA VAL A 197 -3.83 8.63 3.56
C VAL A 197 -5.24 8.59 4.13
N ILE A 198 -6.02 7.59 3.76
CA ILE A 198 -7.39 7.42 4.25
C ILE A 198 -7.39 7.01 5.73
N ILE A 199 -6.52 6.08 6.13
CA ILE A 199 -6.33 5.70 7.54
C ILE A 199 -5.98 6.93 8.39
N ASN A 200 -5.05 7.76 7.93
CA ASN A 200 -4.67 8.99 8.65
C ASN A 200 -5.85 9.95 8.83
N ASN A 201 -6.75 10.01 7.83
CA ASN A 201 -7.96 10.83 7.94
C ASN A 201 -8.93 10.28 8.99
N LEU A 202 -9.19 8.96 8.99
CA LEU A 202 -10.00 8.30 10.02
C LEU A 202 -9.40 8.47 11.42
N CYS A 203 -8.09 8.29 11.58
CA CYS A 203 -7.39 8.54 12.84
C CYS A 203 -7.49 10.02 13.27
N SER A 204 -7.41 10.95 12.32
CA SER A 204 -7.59 12.39 12.60
C SER A 204 -8.99 12.70 13.09
N TYR A 205 -10.01 12.03 12.54
CA TYR A 205 -11.37 12.15 13.06
C TYR A 205 -11.48 11.68 14.52
N ILE A 206 -10.87 10.54 14.85
CA ILE A 206 -10.81 10.03 16.23
C ILE A 206 -10.12 11.02 17.17
N ARG A 207 -9.07 11.71 16.71
CA ARG A 207 -8.35 12.73 17.49
C ARG A 207 -9.04 14.08 17.57
N SER A 208 -10.12 14.29 16.79
CA SER A 208 -10.84 15.56 16.80
C SER A 208 -11.46 15.84 18.17
N PRO A 209 -11.42 17.09 18.65
CA PRO A 209 -11.99 17.47 19.94
C PRO A 209 -13.49 17.15 20.02
N PHE A 210 -13.93 16.64 21.15
CA PHE A 210 -15.35 16.44 21.46
C PHE A 210 -15.61 16.76 22.94
N PRO A 211 -16.02 18.00 23.26
CA PRO A 211 -16.15 18.47 24.64
C PRO A 211 -17.11 17.66 25.52
N LEU A 212 -18.15 17.05 24.93
CA LEU A 212 -19.10 16.22 25.68
C LEU A 212 -18.48 14.91 26.19
N ALA A 213 -17.30 14.51 25.70
CA ALA A 213 -16.57 13.34 26.22
C ALA A 213 -16.27 13.48 27.71
N GLU A 214 -15.97 14.69 28.19
CA GLU A 214 -15.72 14.98 29.61
C GLU A 214 -16.96 14.84 30.49
N LYS A 215 -18.16 15.02 29.89
CA LYS A 215 -19.46 14.88 30.57
C LYS A 215 -20.07 13.48 30.41
N ARG A 216 -19.31 12.51 29.83
CA ARG A 216 -19.82 11.18 29.51
C ARG A 216 -20.53 10.52 30.69
N GLU A 217 -19.92 10.49 31.85
CA GLU A 217 -20.47 9.80 33.03
C GLU A 217 -21.83 10.36 33.42
N VAL A 218 -21.92 11.69 33.50
CA VAL A 218 -23.17 12.39 33.80
C VAL A 218 -24.23 12.15 32.73
N LEU A 219 -23.86 12.18 31.44
CA LEU A 219 -24.79 11.99 30.32
C LEU A 219 -25.26 10.55 30.16
N GLU A 220 -24.55 9.57 30.71
CA GLU A 220 -24.93 8.15 30.69
C GLU A 220 -25.79 7.77 31.90
N GLU A 221 -25.97 8.62 32.91
CA GLU A 221 -26.86 8.40 34.03
C GLU A 221 -28.33 8.34 33.59
N ASP A 222 -29.15 7.55 34.31
CA ASP A 222 -30.57 7.41 33.99
C ASP A 222 -31.37 8.66 34.35
N GLN A 223 -30.91 9.44 35.31
CA GLN A 223 -31.58 10.65 35.79
C GLN A 223 -30.79 11.89 35.42
N VAL A 224 -31.51 12.98 35.13
CA VAL A 224 -30.89 14.28 34.88
C VAL A 224 -30.45 14.85 36.20
N PRO A 225 -29.16 15.16 36.41
CA PRO A 225 -28.70 15.85 37.61
C PRO A 225 -29.29 17.27 37.71
N ASP A 226 -29.67 17.66 38.93
CA ASP A 226 -30.28 18.97 39.19
C ASP A 226 -29.42 20.16 38.80
N ASP A 227 -28.07 19.97 38.80
CA ASP A 227 -27.05 20.96 38.48
C ASP A 227 -26.56 20.92 37.06
N TYR A 228 -27.15 20.07 36.18
CA TYR A 228 -26.75 19.96 34.82
C TYR A 228 -26.97 21.23 34.01
N ASN A 229 -25.86 21.86 33.59
CA ASN A 229 -25.90 23.06 32.76
C ASN A 229 -25.86 22.73 31.28
N GLY A 230 -27.03 22.80 30.62
CA GLY A 230 -27.20 22.51 29.19
C GLY A 230 -28.50 21.78 28.89
N ASN A 231 -28.64 21.33 27.64
CA ASN A 231 -29.80 20.47 27.24
C ASN A 231 -29.37 19.01 27.35
N PHE A 232 -29.64 18.40 28.50
CA PHE A 232 -29.24 17.02 28.80
C PHE A 232 -29.68 16.01 27.72
N THR A 233 -30.91 16.10 27.24
CA THR A 233 -31.44 15.17 26.21
C THR A 233 -30.72 15.35 24.87
N ALA A 234 -30.49 16.59 24.45
CA ALA A 234 -29.79 16.88 23.21
C ALA A 234 -28.29 16.48 23.32
N ASP A 235 -27.62 16.84 24.43
CA ASP A 235 -26.22 16.51 24.67
C ASP A 235 -26.00 15.01 24.77
N ARG A 236 -26.93 14.28 25.41
CA ARG A 236 -26.92 12.81 25.46
C ARG A 236 -27.09 12.19 24.07
N ALA A 237 -27.98 12.73 23.24
CA ALA A 237 -28.15 12.26 21.85
C ALA A 237 -26.90 12.51 21.00
N LEU A 238 -26.26 13.66 21.15
CA LEU A 238 -25.00 13.99 20.48
C LEU A 238 -23.86 13.07 20.94
N LEU A 239 -23.73 12.82 22.26
CA LEU A 239 -22.73 11.91 22.81
C LEU A 239 -22.89 10.50 22.23
N ARG A 240 -24.09 9.94 22.27
CA ARG A 240 -24.38 8.60 21.73
C ARG A 240 -24.10 8.50 20.22
N GLY A 241 -24.52 9.52 19.46
CA GLY A 241 -24.23 9.60 18.04
C GLY A 241 -22.73 9.62 17.74
N GLU A 242 -21.96 10.35 18.50
CA GLU A 242 -20.50 10.41 18.33
C GLU A 242 -19.83 9.11 18.78
N GLN A 243 -20.29 8.47 19.86
CA GLN A 243 -19.84 7.14 20.26
C GLN A 243 -20.03 6.11 19.14
N ASP A 244 -21.20 6.10 18.50
CA ASP A 244 -21.50 5.18 17.41
C ASP A 244 -20.59 5.41 16.21
N VAL A 245 -20.37 6.67 15.82
CA VAL A 245 -19.48 7.03 14.70
C VAL A 245 -18.05 6.59 14.97
N ARG A 246 -17.47 6.97 16.12
CA ARG A 246 -16.07 6.66 16.44
C ARG A 246 -15.86 5.16 16.65
N ARG A 247 -16.81 4.48 17.30
CA ARG A 247 -16.76 3.03 17.48
C ARG A 247 -16.78 2.30 16.14
N THR A 248 -17.61 2.75 15.19
CA THR A 248 -17.69 2.15 13.84
C THR A 248 -16.34 2.19 13.13
N ILE A 249 -15.55 3.26 13.30
CA ILE A 249 -14.20 3.32 12.72
C ILE A 249 -13.33 2.17 13.26
N PHE A 250 -13.32 1.95 14.59
CA PHE A 250 -12.57 0.84 15.19
C PHE A 250 -13.11 -0.53 14.80
N GLU A 251 -14.43 -0.68 14.67
CA GLU A 251 -15.05 -1.93 14.21
C GLU A 251 -14.62 -2.27 12.77
N GLU A 252 -14.59 -1.28 11.87
CA GLU A 252 -14.14 -1.48 10.49
C GLU A 252 -12.64 -1.77 10.39
N MET A 253 -11.83 -1.12 11.22
CA MET A 253 -10.42 -1.45 11.37
C MET A 253 -10.22 -2.89 11.86
N ASN A 254 -10.95 -3.28 12.91
CA ASN A 254 -10.86 -4.61 13.50
C ASN A 254 -11.24 -5.74 12.51
N LYS A 255 -12.23 -5.52 11.64
CA LYS A 255 -12.62 -6.50 10.62
C LYS A 255 -11.52 -6.80 9.60
N ARG A 256 -10.58 -5.86 9.39
CA ARG A 256 -9.53 -5.91 8.36
C ARG A 256 -8.14 -6.09 8.93
N SER A 257 -8.02 -6.06 10.25
CA SER A 257 -6.78 -6.34 10.97
C SER A 257 -6.45 -7.83 10.98
N SER A 258 -5.27 -8.16 11.49
CA SER A 258 -4.81 -9.54 11.62
C SER A 258 -5.72 -10.39 12.47
N THR A 259 -5.85 -11.66 12.13
CA THR A 259 -6.51 -12.64 12.99
C THR A 259 -5.48 -13.34 13.87
N VAL A 260 -5.83 -13.56 15.14
CA VAL A 260 -5.00 -14.25 16.10
C VAL A 260 -5.68 -15.54 16.48
N SER A 261 -5.09 -16.67 16.15
CA SER A 261 -5.51 -18.02 16.55
C SER A 261 -4.55 -18.59 17.60
N VAL A 262 -5.08 -19.42 18.48
CA VAL A 262 -4.28 -20.17 19.48
C VAL A 262 -4.48 -21.64 19.17
N GLU A 263 -3.42 -22.31 18.78
CA GLU A 263 -3.44 -23.75 18.53
C GLU A 263 -3.50 -24.56 19.84
N GLU A 264 -3.85 -25.85 19.77
CA GLU A 264 -3.97 -26.73 20.94
C GLU A 264 -2.67 -26.83 21.79
N ASN A 265 -1.51 -26.59 21.16
CA ASN A 265 -0.20 -26.51 21.81
C ASN A 265 0.08 -25.17 22.53
N LYS A 266 -0.89 -24.24 22.57
CA LYS A 266 -0.79 -22.85 23.08
C LYS A 266 0.15 -21.95 22.28
N GLU A 267 0.50 -22.31 21.06
CA GLU A 267 1.23 -21.43 20.16
C GLU A 267 0.28 -20.38 19.57
N VAL A 268 0.68 -19.12 19.66
CA VAL A 268 -0.10 -17.98 19.13
C VAL A 268 0.32 -17.74 17.69
N THR A 269 -0.58 -17.98 16.75
CA THR A 269 -0.37 -17.69 15.34
C THR A 269 -1.11 -16.41 14.94
N VAL A 270 -0.39 -15.48 14.34
CA VAL A 270 -0.94 -14.22 13.80
C VAL A 270 -0.98 -14.33 12.28
N THR A 271 -2.19 -14.31 11.70
CA THR A 271 -2.37 -14.25 10.25
C THR A 271 -2.66 -12.81 9.86
N PRO A 272 -1.78 -12.17 9.06
CA PRO A 272 -1.95 -10.79 8.65
C PRO A 272 -3.28 -10.57 7.92
N GLY A 273 -4.01 -9.53 8.33
CA GLY A 273 -5.17 -9.05 7.62
C GLY A 273 -4.80 -8.07 6.51
N PRO A 274 -5.75 -7.67 5.65
CA PRO A 274 -5.46 -6.74 4.55
C PRO A 274 -4.94 -5.37 5.02
N TRP A 275 -5.22 -4.98 6.27
CA TRP A 275 -4.78 -3.70 6.82
C TRP A 275 -3.57 -3.81 7.76
N SER A 276 -2.94 -4.97 7.86
CA SER A 276 -1.82 -5.23 8.78
C SER A 276 -0.58 -4.35 8.55
N GLY A 277 -0.42 -3.79 7.36
CA GLY A 277 0.68 -2.88 7.05
C GLY A 277 0.46 -1.42 7.45
N PHE A 278 -0.74 -1.04 7.91
CA PHE A 278 -1.04 0.36 8.25
C PHE A 278 -0.63 0.72 9.67
N LYS A 279 -0.29 2.01 9.82
CA LYS A 279 -0.01 2.65 11.12
C LYS A 279 -1.24 3.42 11.58
N PHE A 280 -1.65 3.18 12.82
CA PHE A 280 -2.83 3.81 13.42
C PHE A 280 -2.39 4.79 14.52
N ASP A 281 -2.56 6.07 14.27
CA ASP A 281 -2.18 7.13 15.22
C ASP A 281 -3.43 7.73 15.88
N PHE A 282 -3.69 7.31 17.12
CA PHE A 282 -4.74 7.83 17.99
C PHE A 282 -4.18 8.74 19.10
N SER A 283 -2.93 9.17 18.97
CA SER A 283 -2.29 10.01 19.98
C SER A 283 -3.14 11.24 20.33
N ARG A 284 -3.22 11.57 21.62
CA ARG A 284 -4.01 12.68 22.14
C ARG A 284 -5.52 12.61 21.89
N ALA A 285 -6.04 11.45 21.46
CA ALA A 285 -7.46 11.25 21.24
C ALA A 285 -8.26 11.28 22.56
N LEU A 286 -9.55 11.57 22.44
CA LEU A 286 -10.53 11.43 23.51
C LEU A 286 -11.31 10.13 23.26
N ILE A 287 -11.11 9.11 24.10
CA ILE A 287 -11.78 7.82 24.01
C ILE A 287 -12.82 7.72 25.11
N PHE A 288 -14.08 7.67 24.75
CA PHE A 288 -15.23 7.63 25.65
C PHE A 288 -16.23 6.54 25.29
N TYR A 289 -15.76 5.47 24.67
CA TYR A 289 -16.50 4.28 24.25
C TYR A 289 -15.61 3.04 24.42
N PRO A 290 -16.22 1.83 24.59
CA PRO A 290 -15.47 0.61 24.81
C PRO A 290 -14.74 0.14 23.56
N LEU A 291 -13.51 -0.40 23.72
CA LEU A 291 -12.67 -0.98 22.67
C LEU A 291 -12.46 -2.48 22.89
N ASN A 292 -13.53 -3.22 23.24
CA ASN A 292 -13.49 -4.65 23.52
C ASN A 292 -13.06 -5.45 22.30
N ASN A 293 -12.21 -6.47 22.52
CA ASN A 293 -11.77 -7.40 21.48
C ASN A 293 -11.14 -6.72 20.25
N LEU A 294 -10.64 -5.49 20.42
CA LEU A 294 -9.95 -4.78 19.36
C LEU A 294 -8.73 -5.56 18.90
N THR A 295 -8.57 -5.75 17.60
CA THR A 295 -7.31 -6.18 17.01
C THR A 295 -6.74 -5.02 16.22
N ILE A 296 -5.50 -4.65 16.50
CA ILE A 296 -4.79 -3.57 15.84
C ILE A 296 -3.31 -3.93 15.79
N GLU A 297 -2.66 -3.66 14.67
CA GLU A 297 -1.26 -4.00 14.49
C GLU A 297 -0.37 -3.02 15.22
N GLN A 298 -0.27 -1.82 14.71
CA GLN A 298 0.55 -0.75 15.29
C GLN A 298 -0.37 0.38 15.78
N GLY A 299 -0.61 0.42 17.09
CA GLY A 299 -1.48 1.43 17.72
C GLY A 299 -0.67 2.44 18.54
N ASN A 300 -0.76 3.70 18.18
CA ASN A 300 -0.22 4.82 18.96
C ASN A 300 -1.37 5.48 19.73
N PHE A 301 -1.41 5.27 21.04
CA PHE A 301 -2.35 5.89 22.00
C PHE A 301 -1.62 6.86 22.94
N ALA A 302 -0.44 7.34 22.57
CA ALA A 302 0.35 8.24 23.39
C ALA A 302 -0.45 9.51 23.75
N SER A 303 -0.41 9.91 25.02
CA SER A 303 -1.13 11.07 25.56
C SER A 303 -2.65 11.04 25.34
N THR A 304 -3.24 9.86 25.02
CA THR A 304 -4.69 9.69 24.86
C THR A 304 -5.39 9.82 26.21
N ARG A 305 -6.57 10.44 26.22
CA ARG A 305 -7.43 10.50 27.41
C ARG A 305 -8.60 9.55 27.26
N PHE A 306 -8.67 8.57 28.16
CA PHE A 306 -9.78 7.64 28.26
C PHE A 306 -10.76 8.13 29.32
N TYR A 307 -11.92 8.59 28.86
CA TYR A 307 -13.00 9.04 29.76
C TYR A 307 -13.95 7.87 30.06
N GLY A 308 -14.20 7.66 31.33
CA GLY A 308 -14.93 6.51 31.81
C GLY A 308 -14.12 5.22 31.77
N GLU A 309 -14.77 4.07 31.83
CA GLU A 309 -14.10 2.77 31.81
C GLU A 309 -13.46 2.50 30.44
N ALA A 310 -12.15 2.33 30.42
CA ALA A 310 -11.41 1.96 29.23
C ALA A 310 -11.34 0.43 29.14
N ASN A 311 -12.08 -0.15 28.19
CA ASN A 311 -12.20 -1.58 28.10
C ASN A 311 -11.44 -2.14 26.87
N PHE A 312 -10.30 -2.74 27.14
CA PHE A 312 -9.44 -3.46 26.20
C PHE A 312 -9.45 -4.97 26.44
N ARG A 313 -10.48 -5.52 27.06
CA ARG A 313 -10.57 -6.96 27.33
C ARG A 313 -10.47 -7.74 26.02
N GLY A 314 -9.54 -8.71 25.99
CA GLY A 314 -9.31 -9.54 24.82
C GLY A 314 -8.77 -8.78 23.61
N ALA A 315 -8.36 -7.52 23.75
CA ALA A 315 -7.72 -6.77 22.68
C ALA A 315 -6.39 -7.41 22.26
N LYS A 316 -6.04 -7.29 21.00
CA LYS A 316 -4.86 -7.90 20.40
C LYS A 316 -4.06 -6.82 19.69
N PHE A 317 -2.84 -6.60 20.17
CA PHE A 317 -1.87 -5.69 19.58
C PHE A 317 -0.77 -6.54 18.94
N THR A 318 -0.77 -6.64 17.60
CA THR A 318 0.13 -7.55 16.89
C THR A 318 1.51 -6.96 16.61
N GLU A 319 1.62 -5.63 16.67
CA GLU A 319 2.85 -4.86 16.60
C GLU A 319 3.05 -4.05 17.90
N ALA A 320 3.72 -2.90 17.85
CA ALA A 320 3.90 -2.06 19.01
C ALA A 320 2.60 -1.36 19.43
N ALA A 321 2.32 -1.36 20.75
CA ALA A 321 1.23 -0.61 21.37
C ALA A 321 1.83 0.48 22.29
N ASP A 322 1.58 1.73 21.95
CA ASP A 322 2.11 2.87 22.71
C ASP A 322 0.98 3.59 23.47
N PHE A 323 1.02 3.49 24.80
CA PHE A 323 0.16 4.21 25.75
C PHE A 323 0.95 5.22 26.57
N GLY A 324 2.13 5.62 26.11
CA GLY A 324 2.98 6.59 26.81
C GLY A 324 2.22 7.88 27.15
N ASP A 325 2.34 8.36 28.38
CA ASP A 325 1.64 9.56 28.88
C ASP A 325 0.10 9.52 28.75
N ALA A 326 -0.49 8.35 28.46
CA ALA A 326 -1.94 8.22 28.40
C ALA A 326 -2.57 8.40 29.78
N LYS A 327 -3.82 8.91 29.82
CA LYS A 327 -4.56 9.10 31.06
C LYS A 327 -5.86 8.31 31.06
N PHE A 328 -5.97 7.36 31.98
CA PHE A 328 -7.18 6.62 32.25
C PHE A 328 -7.89 7.25 33.46
N THR A 329 -9.04 7.94 33.23
CA THR A 329 -9.76 8.66 34.30
C THR A 329 -10.57 7.74 35.19
N ARG A 330 -10.86 6.49 34.74
CA ARG A 330 -11.55 5.44 35.48
C ARG A 330 -10.82 4.12 35.25
N ASN A 331 -11.51 2.98 35.52
CA ASN A 331 -10.92 1.67 35.40
C ASN A 331 -10.39 1.40 33.99
N ALA A 332 -9.19 0.83 33.91
CA ALA A 332 -8.55 0.37 32.68
C ALA A 332 -8.48 -1.18 32.68
N HIS A 333 -9.23 -1.81 31.80
CA HIS A 333 -9.34 -3.27 31.72
C HIS A 333 -8.57 -3.82 30.55
N PHE A 334 -7.43 -4.43 30.83
CA PHE A 334 -6.60 -5.17 29.87
C PHE A 334 -6.65 -6.68 30.09
N ARG A 335 -7.66 -7.20 30.78
CA ARG A 335 -7.82 -8.62 31.07
C ARG A 335 -7.83 -9.44 29.77
N ASN A 336 -6.99 -10.50 29.72
CA ASN A 336 -6.78 -11.34 28.54
C ASN A 336 -6.32 -10.57 27.28
N ALA A 337 -5.87 -9.33 27.39
CA ALA A 337 -5.28 -8.62 26.24
C ALA A 337 -3.97 -9.28 25.83
N LYS A 338 -3.68 -9.28 24.52
CA LYS A 338 -2.47 -9.89 23.96
C LYS A 338 -1.61 -8.83 23.28
N PHE A 339 -0.39 -8.65 23.77
CA PHE A 339 0.62 -7.77 23.20
C PHE A 339 1.71 -8.64 22.57
N THR A 340 1.65 -8.87 21.24
CA THR A 340 2.67 -9.64 20.53
C THR A 340 3.88 -8.80 20.18
N GLY A 341 3.72 -7.48 20.01
CA GLY A 341 4.78 -6.47 19.91
C GLY A 341 5.19 -5.93 21.27
N ASN A 342 5.94 -4.81 21.25
CA ASN A 342 6.30 -4.09 22.48
C ASN A 342 5.07 -3.34 23.00
N ALA A 343 4.94 -3.26 24.33
CA ALA A 343 3.88 -2.52 25.02
C ALA A 343 4.51 -1.41 25.88
N TYR A 344 4.20 -0.18 25.56
CA TYR A 344 4.75 1.00 26.25
C TYR A 344 3.64 1.69 27.07
N PHE A 345 3.83 1.73 28.40
CA PHE A 345 2.97 2.41 29.36
C PHE A 345 3.78 3.46 30.17
N GLY A 346 4.88 3.93 29.60
CA GLY A 346 5.73 4.93 30.27
C GLY A 346 4.95 6.23 30.54
N GLY A 347 5.02 6.76 31.76
CA GLY A 347 4.30 7.97 32.15
C GLY A 347 2.78 7.86 32.17
N THR A 348 2.21 6.66 31.90
CA THR A 348 0.76 6.45 31.89
C THR A 348 0.16 6.69 33.29
N LYS A 349 -0.96 7.42 33.37
CA LYS A 349 -1.68 7.67 34.61
C LYS A 349 -2.95 6.82 34.70
N PHE A 350 -2.97 5.88 35.65
CA PHE A 350 -4.15 5.07 36.00
C PHE A 350 -4.80 5.64 37.25
N THR A 351 -5.82 6.52 37.09
CA THR A 351 -6.53 7.11 38.24
C THR A 351 -7.64 6.22 38.78
N GLY A 352 -8.02 5.16 38.05
CA GLY A 352 -8.87 4.06 38.52
C GLY A 352 -8.10 2.74 38.56
N ASN A 353 -8.82 1.63 38.75
CA ASN A 353 -8.22 0.31 38.78
C ASN A 353 -7.52 -0.04 37.46
N ALA A 354 -6.32 -0.61 37.51
CA ALA A 354 -5.57 -1.10 36.38
C ALA A 354 -5.54 -2.64 36.37
N ASP A 355 -6.36 -3.25 35.51
CA ASP A 355 -6.56 -4.70 35.47
C ASP A 355 -5.83 -5.32 34.26
N PHE A 356 -4.66 -5.90 34.52
CA PHE A 356 -3.87 -6.69 33.57
C PHE A 356 -4.00 -8.20 33.83
N GLU A 357 -5.05 -8.67 34.49
CA GLU A 357 -5.21 -10.07 34.83
C GLU A 357 -5.18 -10.93 33.55
N ARG A 358 -4.28 -11.93 33.54
CA ARG A 358 -4.07 -12.84 32.41
C ARG A 358 -3.71 -12.15 31.10
N ALA A 359 -3.23 -10.90 31.12
CA ALA A 359 -2.69 -10.27 29.94
C ALA A 359 -1.39 -10.95 29.50
N GLU A 360 -1.21 -11.11 28.19
CA GLU A 360 -0.05 -11.78 27.61
C GLU A 360 0.87 -10.76 26.93
N PHE A 361 2.14 -10.72 27.35
CA PHE A 361 3.16 -9.86 26.77
C PHE A 361 4.26 -10.73 26.15
N THR A 362 4.31 -10.76 24.82
CA THR A 362 5.29 -11.60 24.12
C THR A 362 6.67 -10.95 24.14
N ARG A 363 6.73 -9.63 24.01
CA ARG A 363 7.96 -8.86 23.98
C ARG A 363 8.08 -7.94 25.22
N TYR A 364 8.64 -6.77 25.03
CA TYR A 364 8.95 -5.79 26.05
C TYR A 364 7.67 -5.11 26.58
N ALA A 365 7.53 -5.04 27.90
CA ALA A 365 6.47 -4.31 28.58
C ALA A 365 7.11 -3.27 29.52
N TYR A 366 6.90 -1.99 29.25
CA TYR A 366 7.53 -0.88 29.93
C TYR A 366 6.51 0.00 30.68
N TYR A 367 6.73 0.20 31.97
CA TYR A 367 5.89 0.96 32.88
C TYR A 367 6.67 2.05 33.65
N GLY A 368 7.85 2.46 33.17
CA GLY A 368 8.63 3.53 33.80
C GLY A 368 7.79 4.81 33.94
N ASP A 369 7.88 5.51 35.05
CA ASP A 369 7.08 6.70 35.41
C ASP A 369 5.55 6.53 35.39
N ALA A 370 5.03 5.29 35.21
CA ALA A 370 3.60 5.07 35.30
C ALA A 370 3.09 5.31 36.72
N GLU A 371 1.90 5.93 36.84
CA GLU A 371 1.24 6.20 38.13
C GLU A 371 0.02 5.31 38.30
N PHE A 372 -0.02 4.56 39.40
CA PHE A 372 -1.12 3.69 39.80
C PHE A 372 -1.77 4.21 41.06
N THR A 373 -2.94 4.87 40.93
CA THR A 373 -3.61 5.51 42.05
C THR A 373 -4.53 4.57 42.80
N GLU A 374 -5.05 3.51 42.13
CA GLU A 374 -6.00 2.54 42.66
C GLU A 374 -5.48 1.11 42.52
N ASN A 375 -6.38 0.11 42.70
CA ASN A 375 -6.04 -1.30 42.62
C ASN A 375 -5.34 -1.65 41.32
N THR A 376 -4.25 -2.39 41.43
CA THR A 376 -3.47 -2.81 40.25
C THR A 376 -3.22 -4.30 40.29
N SER A 377 -3.66 -5.02 39.26
CA SER A 377 -3.55 -6.48 39.21
C SER A 377 -2.85 -6.96 37.95
N PHE A 378 -1.77 -7.70 38.15
CA PHE A 378 -1.09 -8.52 37.13
C PHE A 378 -1.32 -10.03 37.39
N ASN A 379 -2.39 -10.38 38.14
CA ASN A 379 -2.65 -11.77 38.51
C ASN A 379 -2.73 -12.69 37.29
N GLY A 380 -1.85 -13.70 37.23
CA GLY A 380 -1.79 -14.64 36.10
C GLY A 380 -1.31 -14.01 34.79
N ALA A 381 -0.81 -12.78 34.77
CA ALA A 381 -0.21 -12.17 33.57
C ALA A 381 1.00 -12.98 33.11
N TYR A 382 1.25 -13.01 31.80
CA TYR A 382 2.31 -13.81 31.20
C TYR A 382 3.27 -12.94 30.39
N PHE A 383 4.49 -12.80 30.92
CA PHE A 383 5.61 -12.12 30.27
C PHE A 383 6.54 -13.19 29.64
N LYS A 384 6.47 -13.35 28.32
CA LYS A 384 7.10 -14.48 27.62
C LYS A 384 8.62 -14.34 27.49
N GLN A 385 9.09 -13.25 26.88
CA GLN A 385 10.51 -13.07 26.55
C GLN A 385 11.28 -12.28 27.62
N TYR A 386 10.72 -11.20 28.11
CA TYR A 386 11.36 -10.27 29.03
C TYR A 386 10.48 -10.06 30.25
N ALA A 387 11.09 -9.87 31.41
CA ALA A 387 10.39 -9.37 32.58
C ALA A 387 9.88 -7.95 32.34
N PRO A 388 8.74 -7.55 32.91
CA PRO A 388 8.27 -6.17 32.78
C PRO A 388 9.22 -5.19 33.47
N VAL A 389 9.35 -3.99 32.92
CA VAL A 389 10.21 -2.94 33.46
C VAL A 389 9.31 -1.86 34.10
N PHE A 390 9.35 -1.79 35.43
CA PHE A 390 8.66 -0.78 36.21
C PHE A 390 9.58 0.37 36.63
N ALA A 391 10.88 0.16 36.63
CA ALA A 391 11.87 1.16 36.92
C ALA A 391 13.18 0.88 36.18
N ASN A 392 13.92 1.95 35.90
CA ASN A 392 15.29 1.95 35.40
C ASN A 392 16.09 3.08 36.10
N ASP A 393 17.23 3.46 35.58
CA ASP A 393 18.10 4.46 36.18
C ASP A 393 17.48 5.89 36.23
N SER A 394 16.52 6.19 35.33
CA SER A 394 15.90 7.52 35.19
C SER A 394 14.41 7.54 35.52
N ASP A 395 13.71 6.42 35.29
CA ASP A 395 12.25 6.39 35.31
C ASP A 395 11.76 5.36 36.35
N SER A 396 10.80 5.72 37.20
CA SER A 396 10.29 4.86 38.26
C SER A 396 8.77 4.92 38.33
N ALA A 397 8.10 3.79 38.19
CA ALA A 397 6.66 3.72 38.43
C ALA A 397 6.31 4.00 39.89
N ARG A 398 5.12 4.58 40.12
CA ARG A 398 4.63 5.04 41.43
C ARG A 398 3.33 4.35 41.78
N PHE A 399 3.20 3.94 43.05
CA PHE A 399 2.01 3.26 43.55
C PHE A 399 1.46 4.05 44.77
N SER A 400 0.14 4.30 44.74
CA SER A 400 -0.51 5.07 45.83
C SER A 400 -0.44 4.35 47.16
N ALA A 401 -0.04 5.04 48.23
CA ALA A 401 -0.07 4.53 49.61
C ALA A 401 -1.46 4.60 50.25
N GLN A 402 -2.44 5.22 49.60
CA GLN A 402 -3.81 5.26 50.12
C GLN A 402 -4.59 3.98 49.90
N VAL A 403 -4.20 3.17 48.91
CA VAL A 403 -4.81 1.87 48.59
C VAL A 403 -4.60 0.84 49.72
N ASN A 404 -5.46 -0.15 49.82
CA ASN A 404 -5.20 -1.31 50.65
C ASN A 404 -4.06 -2.13 50.07
N PRO A 405 -2.98 -2.47 50.81
CA PRO A 405 -1.81 -3.18 50.30
C PRO A 405 -2.13 -4.50 49.56
N GLN A 406 -3.18 -5.21 49.99
CA GLN A 406 -3.61 -6.48 49.35
C GLN A 406 -4.11 -6.34 47.90
N TYR A 407 -4.39 -5.13 47.42
CA TYR A 407 -4.92 -4.88 46.09
C TYR A 407 -3.83 -4.60 45.06
N TYR A 408 -2.56 -4.56 45.47
CA TYR A 408 -1.43 -4.61 44.55
C TYR A 408 -1.01 -6.07 44.36
N VAL A 409 -1.35 -6.62 43.18
CA VAL A 409 -1.15 -8.04 42.89
C VAL A 409 -0.20 -8.22 41.73
N PHE A 410 1.01 -8.71 42.01
CA PHE A 410 2.06 -8.97 41.02
C PHE A 410 2.34 -10.47 40.82
N SER A 411 1.42 -11.35 41.24
CA SER A 411 1.50 -12.78 41.02
C SER A 411 1.26 -13.11 39.54
N VAL A 412 2.32 -13.44 38.81
CA VAL A 412 2.27 -13.76 37.40
C VAL A 412 2.09 -15.27 37.17
N ASN A 413 1.85 -15.68 35.91
CA ASN A 413 1.78 -17.11 35.54
C ASN A 413 3.09 -17.83 35.86
N GLU A 414 3.03 -19.09 36.29
CA GLU A 414 4.21 -19.92 36.67
C GLU A 414 5.27 -20.01 35.55
N SER A 415 4.86 -20.00 34.30
CA SER A 415 5.76 -20.02 33.13
C SER A 415 6.24 -18.63 32.69
N SER A 416 5.82 -17.57 33.40
CA SER A 416 6.15 -16.18 33.09
C SER A 416 7.55 -15.81 33.56
N LYS A 417 8.15 -14.78 32.91
CA LYS A 417 9.25 -14.06 33.55
C LYS A 417 8.71 -13.36 34.79
N PRO A 418 9.43 -13.48 35.94
CA PRO A 418 8.94 -12.99 37.23
C PRO A 418 8.93 -11.45 37.33
N VAL A 419 7.99 -10.94 38.10
CA VAL A 419 8.05 -9.57 38.66
C VAL A 419 8.74 -9.64 40.01
N LYS A 420 9.91 -9.07 40.11
CA LYS A 420 10.65 -9.03 41.40
C LYS A 420 10.07 -7.89 42.24
N CYS A 421 9.54 -8.23 43.41
CA CYS A 421 8.92 -7.31 44.33
C CYS A 421 9.58 -7.40 45.72
N GLU A 422 9.59 -6.27 46.47
CA GLU A 422 10.01 -6.19 47.85
C GLU A 422 9.14 -5.22 48.59
N THR A 423 9.34 -5.09 49.91
CA THR A 423 8.52 -4.28 50.80
C THR A 423 8.92 -2.80 50.70
N ALA A 424 7.94 -1.92 50.52
CA ALA A 424 8.02 -0.47 50.74
C ALA A 424 7.02 -0.05 51.83
N THR A 425 7.32 0.99 52.54
CA THR A 425 6.44 1.52 53.61
C THR A 425 6.21 3.04 53.44
N LEU A 426 4.94 3.44 53.46
CA LEU A 426 4.54 4.86 53.48
C LEU A 426 3.18 5.00 54.18
N LEU A 427 2.92 6.10 54.84
CA LEU A 427 1.67 6.35 55.59
C LEU A 427 1.33 5.24 56.61
N GLY A 428 2.37 4.62 57.21
CA GLY A 428 2.19 3.56 58.22
C GLY A 428 1.69 2.21 57.65
N LYS A 429 1.64 2.04 56.33
CA LYS A 429 1.28 0.79 55.63
C LYS A 429 2.49 0.23 54.92
N SER A 430 2.57 -1.11 54.86
CA SER A 430 3.62 -1.86 54.11
C SER A 430 3.01 -2.50 52.85
N PHE A 431 3.66 -2.30 51.73
CA PHE A 431 3.25 -2.77 50.40
C PHE A 431 4.34 -3.63 49.81
N ILE A 432 3.94 -4.65 49.06
CA ILE A 432 4.83 -5.45 48.23
C ILE A 432 4.71 -4.93 46.77
N ILE A 433 5.71 -4.20 46.30
CA ILE A 433 5.72 -3.55 45.00
C ILE A 433 7.02 -3.87 44.22
N PRO A 434 7.06 -3.69 42.87
CA PRO A 434 8.23 -4.02 42.07
C PRO A 434 9.50 -3.26 42.50
N LEU A 435 10.66 -3.90 42.33
CA LEU A 435 11.96 -3.31 42.63
C LEU A 435 12.19 -2.01 41.84
N GLY A 436 12.79 -1.03 42.50
CA GLY A 436 13.09 0.30 41.95
C GLY A 436 11.91 1.26 41.94
N THR A 437 10.68 0.79 42.23
CA THR A 437 9.48 1.64 42.27
C THR A 437 9.32 2.31 43.60
N VAL A 438 8.43 3.33 43.70
CA VAL A 438 8.16 4.09 44.90
C VAL A 438 6.68 4.10 45.25
N LEU A 439 6.38 4.29 46.54
CA LEU A 439 5.05 4.65 46.99
C LEU A 439 4.92 6.19 46.99
N PHE A 440 3.73 6.69 46.72
CA PHE A 440 3.41 8.11 46.81
C PHE A 440 2.07 8.32 47.53
N ASP A 441 1.92 9.49 48.15
CA ASP A 441 0.64 9.95 48.67
C ASP A 441 -0.02 10.89 47.65
N PRO A 442 -1.15 10.48 47.01
CA PRO A 442 -1.85 11.34 46.06
C PRO A 442 -2.25 12.71 46.54
N ASP A 443 -2.53 12.86 47.89
CA ASP A 443 -2.93 14.13 48.48
C ASP A 443 -1.74 15.06 48.73
N SER A 444 -0.51 14.61 48.51
CA SER A 444 0.71 15.37 48.71
C SER A 444 1.20 16.11 47.46
N TRP A 445 0.38 16.24 46.43
CA TRP A 445 0.76 16.95 45.22
C TRP A 445 1.03 18.43 45.46
N ASP A 446 2.19 18.90 45.11
CA ASP A 446 2.60 20.31 45.17
C ASP A 446 2.51 20.90 43.74
N GLU A 447 1.54 21.81 43.54
CA GLU A 447 1.31 22.45 42.26
C GLU A 447 2.45 23.37 41.81
N GLU A 448 3.18 23.99 42.75
CA GLU A 448 4.28 24.88 42.41
C GLU A 448 5.50 24.10 41.94
N LYS A 449 5.75 22.95 42.56
CA LYS A 449 6.89 22.09 42.24
C LYS A 449 6.58 21.04 41.19
N GLN A 450 5.30 20.78 40.89
CA GLN A 450 4.82 19.72 40.00
C GLN A 450 5.31 18.33 40.45
N GLU A 451 5.34 18.07 41.76
CA GLU A 451 5.81 16.82 42.35
C GLU A 451 5.00 16.44 43.60
N TYR A 452 5.03 15.14 43.95
CA TYR A 452 4.51 14.67 45.25
C TYR A 452 5.53 14.89 46.34
N THR A 453 5.13 15.51 47.45
CA THR A 453 6.01 15.81 48.59
C THR A 453 6.19 14.63 49.53
N HIS A 454 5.26 13.67 49.54
CA HIS A 454 5.33 12.45 50.33
C HIS A 454 5.51 11.25 49.42
N VAL A 455 6.78 10.81 49.23
CA VAL A 455 7.18 9.67 48.42
C VAL A 455 8.13 8.79 49.23
N SER A 456 8.04 7.47 49.11
CA SER A 456 8.97 6.54 49.74
C SER A 456 10.33 6.52 49.03
N ASP A 457 11.34 5.96 49.69
CA ASP A 457 12.55 5.54 48.98
C ASP A 457 12.23 4.49 47.93
N PRO A 458 13.02 4.40 46.83
CA PRO A 458 12.91 3.32 45.88
C PRO A 458 13.14 1.96 46.51
N VAL A 459 12.29 0.99 46.12
CA VAL A 459 12.37 -0.39 46.65
C VAL A 459 13.67 -1.05 46.22
N LYS A 460 14.44 -1.53 47.20
CA LYS A 460 15.72 -2.23 46.97
C LYS A 460 15.61 -3.74 47.23
N PRO A 461 16.44 -4.58 46.58
CA PRO A 461 16.54 -5.99 46.93
C PRO A 461 16.93 -6.12 48.40
N LEU A 462 16.37 -7.15 49.09
CA LEU A 462 16.85 -7.50 50.43
C LEU A 462 18.33 -7.89 50.32
N ASP A 463 19.20 -7.15 51.07
CA ASP A 463 20.59 -7.51 51.20
C ASP A 463 20.68 -8.87 51.93
N ASN A 464 21.01 -9.93 51.23
CA ASN A 464 21.37 -11.21 51.81
C ASN A 464 22.77 -11.19 52.49
N SER A 465 23.18 -10.06 53.04
CA SER A 465 24.43 -9.94 53.81
C SER A 465 24.20 -10.11 55.31
N SER A 466 23.77 -11.35 55.70
CA SER A 466 23.91 -11.86 57.05
C SER A 466 24.44 -13.27 57.04
N ASP A 467 25.63 -13.42 56.47
CA ASP A 467 26.41 -14.64 56.70
C ASP A 467 27.72 -14.26 57.39
N GLY A 468 27.79 -14.59 58.71
CA GLY A 468 28.99 -15.08 59.35
C GLY A 468 29.96 -14.05 59.92
N GLU A 469 29.57 -13.38 60.99
CA GLU A 469 30.57 -13.20 62.07
C GLU A 469 30.73 -14.54 62.82
N GLU A 470 31.50 -15.51 62.25
CA GLU A 470 32.08 -16.57 63.06
C GLU A 470 33.13 -15.94 63.98
N GLY A 471 32.77 -15.95 65.26
CA GLY A 471 33.66 -15.63 66.35
C GLY A 471 34.97 -16.41 66.29
N LYS A 472 36.06 -15.68 66.14
CA LYS A 472 37.35 -16.13 66.62
C LYS A 472 37.49 -15.69 68.08
N SER A 473 37.16 -16.58 69.01
CA SER A 473 37.69 -16.53 70.36
C SER A 473 39.02 -17.23 70.39
N ALA A 474 39.98 -16.51 70.86
CA ALA A 474 41.33 -16.76 71.34
C ALA A 474 41.83 -18.18 71.49
#